data_a343971a99aa998294d07ae6a30e626a
#
_entry.id   a343971a99aa998294d07ae6a30e626a
#
_cell.length_a   1.000
_cell.length_b   1.000
_cell.length_c   1.000
_cell.angle_alpha   90.00
_cell.angle_beta   90.00
_cell.angle_gamma   90.00
#
_symmetry.space_group_name_H-M   'P 1'
#
loop_
_entity.id
_entity.type
_entity.pdbx_description
1 polymer ?
#
loop_
_entity_poly.entity_id
_entity_poly.type
_entity_poly.pdbx_seq_one_letter_code
_entity_poly.pdbx_strand_id
1 'polypeptide(L)'
;MSTPKDIERNIEFEFVRATENAALNSIHWMGRGQKEMADAAACDAINGVFDLVDIRGEVVIGEGIKDNAPGIFLGDRLGTWKEDSPRFDIALDPIDGTSNIAKGMPNSISVISAAYVPDGQENGMVNIPSFYSEKLAFGPQISEAIRLRELAPITLDNPFEKTLIVAAAALNKRISDLVIVVLDRPRNQKYIDIVRNEGASLRLIADGDIAAAVAPSLPDSGVDLYVGIGGTPEGILTASALKALGGEILLRMWPRDEPEREELLKSVSQADLEKVYTTDELVTGESAIFCATGISDSPLLPGVKLVGNTATTHSILMRARSQTVRYIRAVHNLGTKTINLRSIKRETNV
;
A
#
# COMPACT_ATOMS: atom_id res chain seq x y z
N MET A 1 21.08 18.39 25.28
CA MET A 1 19.81 17.79 24.79
C MET A 1 20.21 16.52 24.05
N SER A 2 19.83 15.37 24.55
CA SER A 2 20.04 14.10 23.80
C SER A 2 19.21 14.16 22.52
N THR A 3 19.85 13.90 21.37
CA THR A 3 19.17 13.77 20.08
C THR A 3 18.05 12.73 20.26
N PRO A 4 16.80 13.01 19.85
CA PRO A 4 15.75 12.01 19.93
C PRO A 4 16.24 10.75 19.22
N LYS A 5 16.16 9.59 19.90
CA LYS A 5 16.49 8.32 19.28
C LYS A 5 15.63 8.17 18.02
N ASP A 6 16.23 8.04 16.86
CA ASP A 6 15.53 7.73 15.61
C ASP A 6 15.17 6.24 15.65
N ILE A 7 14.03 5.96 16.27
CA ILE A 7 13.52 4.60 16.53
C ILE A 7 13.32 3.83 15.21
N GLU A 8 12.82 4.51 14.17
CA GLU A 8 12.59 3.92 12.87
C GLU A 8 13.88 3.35 12.25
N ARG A 9 14.99 4.08 12.40
CA ARG A 9 16.28 3.70 11.83
C ARG A 9 16.76 2.32 12.28
N ASN A 10 16.37 1.90 13.47
CA ASN A 10 16.82 0.63 14.03
C ASN A 10 16.04 -0.57 13.48
N ILE A 11 14.83 -0.34 12.95
CA ILE A 11 13.90 -1.40 12.55
C ILE A 11 13.51 -1.36 11.08
N GLU A 12 13.83 -0.29 10.34
CA GLU A 12 13.36 -0.10 8.96
C GLU A 12 13.75 -1.28 8.04
N PHE A 13 14.91 -1.89 8.24
CA PHE A 13 15.35 -3.05 7.47
C PHE A 13 14.67 -4.37 7.85
N GLU A 14 14.04 -4.45 9.02
CA GLU A 14 13.23 -5.63 9.36
C GLU A 14 11.96 -5.70 8.51
N PHE A 15 11.38 -4.54 8.16
CA PHE A 15 10.27 -4.48 7.20
C PHE A 15 10.70 -4.92 5.79
N VAL A 16 11.92 -4.57 5.37
CA VAL A 16 12.49 -5.07 4.10
C VAL A 16 12.62 -6.59 4.14
N ARG A 17 13.19 -7.14 5.22
CA ARG A 17 13.31 -8.60 5.38
C ARG A 17 11.96 -9.31 5.37
N ALA A 18 10.93 -8.70 5.98
CA ALA A 18 9.59 -9.28 6.02
C ALA A 18 8.98 -9.34 4.60
N THR A 19 9.01 -8.23 3.85
CA THR A 19 8.48 -8.20 2.48
C THR A 19 9.30 -9.04 1.50
N GLU A 20 10.64 -9.10 1.64
CA GLU A 20 11.49 -10.00 0.86
C GLU A 20 11.16 -11.47 1.10
N ASN A 21 11.01 -11.87 2.38
CA ASN A 21 10.70 -13.26 2.72
C ASN A 21 9.29 -13.64 2.24
N ALA A 22 8.31 -12.71 2.32
CA ALA A 22 6.99 -12.91 1.75
C ALA A 22 7.05 -13.12 0.24
N ALA A 23 7.79 -12.26 -0.49
CA ALA A 23 7.94 -12.37 -1.94
C ALA A 23 8.63 -13.69 -2.34
N LEU A 24 9.70 -14.08 -1.63
CA LEU A 24 10.42 -15.33 -1.89
C LEU A 24 9.59 -16.58 -1.59
N ASN A 25 8.72 -16.53 -0.57
CA ASN A 25 7.90 -17.68 -0.19
C ASN A 25 6.64 -17.79 -1.08
N SER A 26 6.11 -16.66 -1.56
CA SER A 26 4.91 -16.64 -2.41
C SER A 26 5.17 -16.84 -3.90
N ILE A 27 6.37 -16.50 -4.41
CA ILE A 27 6.69 -16.61 -5.85
C ILE A 27 6.50 -18.03 -6.42
N HIS A 28 6.65 -19.06 -5.59
CA HIS A 28 6.44 -20.45 -5.97
C HIS A 28 4.99 -20.76 -6.39
N TRP A 29 4.05 -19.88 -6.03
CA TRP A 29 2.62 -20.00 -6.37
C TRP A 29 2.24 -19.27 -7.67
N MET A 30 3.20 -18.59 -8.31
CA MET A 30 2.99 -17.85 -9.56
C MET A 30 2.40 -18.76 -10.65
N GLY A 31 1.27 -18.36 -11.20
CA GLY A 31 0.57 -19.09 -12.30
C GLY A 31 -0.06 -20.43 -11.92
N ARG A 32 -0.20 -20.73 -10.61
CA ARG A 32 -0.76 -22.01 -10.15
C ARG A 32 -2.26 -21.99 -9.84
N GLY A 33 -2.93 -20.85 -10.00
CA GLY A 33 -4.36 -20.71 -9.75
C GLY A 33 -4.78 -20.77 -8.27
N GLN A 34 -3.82 -20.76 -7.34
CA GLN A 34 -4.04 -20.98 -5.90
C GLN A 34 -3.68 -19.73 -5.10
N LYS A 35 -4.54 -18.69 -5.20
CA LYS A 35 -4.28 -17.40 -4.57
C LYS A 35 -4.22 -17.46 -3.04
N GLU A 36 -5.08 -18.27 -2.43
CA GLU A 36 -5.13 -18.43 -0.96
C GLU A 36 -3.85 -19.07 -0.42
N MET A 37 -3.23 -19.99 -1.17
CA MET A 37 -1.96 -20.61 -0.79
C MET A 37 -0.79 -19.65 -0.93
N ALA A 38 -0.81 -18.79 -1.96
CA ALA A 38 0.19 -17.75 -2.13
C ALA A 38 0.15 -16.76 -0.96
N ASP A 39 -1.05 -16.35 -0.58
CA ASP A 39 -1.33 -15.42 0.49
C ASP A 39 -0.91 -15.98 1.85
N ALA A 40 -1.33 -17.20 2.15
CA ALA A 40 -0.91 -17.92 3.36
C ALA A 40 0.62 -18.05 3.46
N ALA A 41 1.31 -18.31 2.35
CA ALA A 41 2.77 -18.42 2.32
C ALA A 41 3.44 -17.06 2.61
N ALA A 42 2.89 -15.95 2.11
CA ALA A 42 3.37 -14.61 2.40
C ALA A 42 3.15 -14.23 3.86
N CYS A 43 1.94 -14.46 4.39
CA CYS A 43 1.59 -14.22 5.80
C CYS A 43 2.52 -14.98 6.77
N ASP A 44 2.78 -16.26 6.49
CA ASP A 44 3.62 -17.12 7.33
C ASP A 44 5.07 -16.58 7.40
N ALA A 45 5.60 -16.13 6.27
CA ALA A 45 6.93 -15.53 6.18
C ALA A 45 7.02 -14.17 6.88
N ILE A 46 6.01 -13.29 6.74
CA ILE A 46 5.93 -12.00 7.44
C ILE A 46 5.93 -12.25 8.95
N ASN A 47 5.03 -13.09 9.42
CA ASN A 47 4.91 -13.44 10.84
C ASN A 47 6.23 -14.01 11.40
N GLY A 48 6.90 -14.88 10.63
CA GLY A 48 8.17 -15.47 11.05
C GLY A 48 9.31 -14.47 11.25
N VAL A 49 9.31 -13.36 10.48
CA VAL A 49 10.27 -12.26 10.70
C VAL A 49 9.87 -11.45 11.92
N PHE A 50 8.60 -11.03 12.03
CA PHE A 50 8.14 -10.21 13.15
C PHE A 50 8.26 -10.87 14.51
N ASP A 51 8.21 -12.20 14.59
CA ASP A 51 8.49 -12.94 15.84
C ASP A 51 9.87 -12.63 16.45
N LEU A 52 10.78 -12.02 15.68
CA LEU A 52 12.14 -11.68 16.09
C LEU A 52 12.37 -10.16 16.26
N VAL A 53 11.40 -9.33 15.92
CA VAL A 53 11.54 -7.86 15.91
C VAL A 53 11.06 -7.27 17.23
N ASP A 54 11.92 -6.49 17.89
CA ASP A 54 11.59 -5.85 19.17
C ASP A 54 10.72 -4.60 18.98
N ILE A 55 9.45 -4.82 18.65
CA ILE A 55 8.39 -3.80 18.57
C ILE A 55 7.12 -4.30 19.26
N ARG A 56 6.23 -3.39 19.56
CA ARG A 56 4.81 -3.60 19.87
C ARG A 56 4.00 -3.13 18.68
N GLY A 57 3.94 -3.98 17.64
CA GLY A 57 3.17 -3.70 16.42
C GLY A 57 1.72 -4.10 16.61
N GLU A 58 0.79 -3.20 16.32
CA GLU A 58 -0.63 -3.47 16.25
C GLU A 58 -1.10 -3.34 14.81
N VAL A 59 -1.73 -4.38 14.27
CA VAL A 59 -2.25 -4.35 12.91
C VAL A 59 -3.53 -3.53 12.91
N VAL A 60 -3.45 -2.31 12.39
CA VAL A 60 -4.58 -1.39 12.25
C VAL A 60 -5.24 -1.50 10.88
N ILE A 61 -4.53 -2.09 9.92
CA ILE A 61 -5.01 -2.40 8.57
C ILE A 61 -4.38 -3.71 8.16
N GLY A 62 -5.21 -4.71 7.91
CA GLY A 62 -4.81 -6.05 7.51
C GLY A 62 -5.82 -6.64 6.53
N GLU A 63 -5.70 -7.93 6.28
CA GLU A 63 -6.66 -8.64 5.45
C GLU A 63 -8.04 -8.69 6.11
N GLY A 64 -9.09 -8.62 5.30
CA GLY A 64 -10.44 -8.91 5.77
C GLY A 64 -10.58 -10.38 6.19
N ILE A 65 -11.41 -10.64 7.22
CA ILE A 65 -11.73 -12.02 7.64
C ILE A 65 -12.37 -12.74 6.46
N LYS A 66 -11.63 -13.64 5.84
CA LYS A 66 -12.12 -14.56 4.82
C LYS A 66 -12.08 -15.96 5.40
N ASP A 67 -13.24 -16.53 5.72
CA ASP A 67 -13.54 -17.93 6.06
C ASP A 67 -12.31 -18.82 6.38
N ASN A 68 -11.79 -18.72 7.62
CA ASN A 68 -10.71 -19.57 8.16
C ASN A 68 -9.37 -19.64 7.35
N ALA A 69 -9.16 -18.75 6.39
CA ALA A 69 -7.87 -18.66 5.70
C ALA A 69 -6.79 -18.11 6.65
N PRO A 70 -5.56 -18.64 6.59
CA PRO A 70 -4.43 -18.02 7.29
C PRO A 70 -4.24 -16.59 6.77
N GLY A 71 -4.17 -15.60 7.67
CA GLY A 71 -4.03 -14.19 7.33
C GLY A 71 -3.39 -13.41 8.48
N ILE A 72 -3.17 -12.13 8.26
CA ILE A 72 -2.80 -11.16 9.29
C ILE A 72 -3.93 -10.14 9.35
N PHE A 73 -4.66 -10.13 10.47
CA PHE A 73 -5.93 -9.46 10.59
C PHE A 73 -5.84 -8.19 11.46
N LEU A 74 -6.83 -7.33 11.30
CA LEU A 74 -7.04 -6.18 12.17
C LEU A 74 -6.99 -6.59 13.65
N GLY A 75 -6.18 -5.91 14.45
CA GLY A 75 -5.98 -6.18 15.88
C GLY A 75 -4.91 -7.24 16.20
N ASP A 76 -4.34 -7.91 15.18
CA ASP A 76 -3.23 -8.84 15.41
C ASP A 76 -2.00 -8.11 15.95
N ARG A 77 -1.24 -8.85 16.75
CA ARG A 77 0.01 -8.37 17.37
C ARG A 77 1.21 -8.90 16.62
N LEU A 78 2.06 -7.99 16.17
CA LEU A 78 3.33 -8.27 15.52
C LEU A 78 4.49 -7.77 16.38
N GLY A 79 5.61 -8.49 16.34
CA GLY A 79 6.79 -8.20 17.16
C GLY A 79 6.81 -8.97 18.46
N THR A 80 7.88 -8.77 19.24
CA THR A 80 8.12 -9.50 20.51
C THR A 80 7.29 -8.99 21.68
N TRP A 81 6.70 -7.78 21.57
CA TRP A 81 5.88 -7.12 22.60
C TRP A 81 6.56 -6.99 23.96
N LYS A 82 7.89 -6.83 23.98
CA LYS A 82 8.61 -6.51 25.24
C LYS A 82 8.16 -5.13 25.75
N GLU A 83 8.19 -4.96 27.07
CA GLU A 83 7.66 -3.76 27.77
C GLU A 83 8.27 -2.45 27.25
N ASP A 84 9.59 -2.45 27.00
CA ASP A 84 10.33 -1.27 26.52
C ASP A 84 10.35 -1.11 24.99
N SER A 85 9.69 -2.00 24.25
CA SER A 85 9.66 -1.93 22.80
C SER A 85 8.78 -0.79 22.30
N PRO A 86 9.17 -0.08 21.23
CA PRO A 86 8.37 1.01 20.67
C PRO A 86 7.05 0.49 20.07
N ARG A 87 6.00 1.31 20.20
CA ARG A 87 4.69 1.01 19.62
C ARG A 87 4.62 1.49 18.18
N PHE A 88 4.07 0.65 17.31
CA PHE A 88 3.79 0.96 15.91
C PHE A 88 2.40 0.52 15.52
N ASP A 89 1.70 1.37 14.78
CA ASP A 89 0.56 0.96 13.97
C ASP A 89 1.11 0.36 12.68
N ILE A 90 0.60 -0.82 12.30
CA ILE A 90 1.03 -1.56 11.13
C ILE A 90 -0.14 -1.73 10.17
N ALA A 91 0.06 -1.31 8.94
CA ALA A 91 -0.79 -1.62 7.81
C ALA A 91 -0.03 -2.55 6.87
N LEU A 92 -0.65 -3.61 6.40
CA LEU A 92 0.00 -4.53 5.48
C LEU A 92 -0.99 -5.18 4.53
N ASP A 93 -0.47 -5.53 3.36
CA ASP A 93 -1.07 -6.47 2.42
C ASP A 93 0.03 -7.48 2.05
N PRO A 94 -0.10 -8.73 2.47
CA PRO A 94 0.90 -9.76 2.19
C PRO A 94 1.13 -9.94 0.69
N ILE A 95 0.07 -9.84 -0.12
CA ILE A 95 0.13 -9.83 -1.58
C ILE A 95 -0.92 -8.88 -2.16
N ASP A 96 -0.58 -7.61 -2.36
CA ASP A 96 -1.36 -6.74 -3.25
C ASP A 96 -1.29 -7.31 -4.67
N GLY A 97 -2.44 -7.69 -5.22
CA GLY A 97 -2.54 -8.37 -6.52
C GLY A 97 -2.54 -9.90 -6.45
N THR A 98 -3.22 -10.50 -5.46
CA THR A 98 -3.36 -11.98 -5.34
C THR A 98 -3.95 -12.65 -6.58
N SER A 99 -4.87 -11.98 -7.28
CA SER A 99 -5.42 -12.50 -8.54
C SER A 99 -4.38 -12.54 -9.66
N ASN A 100 -3.43 -11.61 -9.67
CA ASN A 100 -2.35 -11.57 -10.65
C ASN A 100 -1.36 -12.70 -10.43
N ILE A 101 -0.92 -12.94 -9.18
CA ILE A 101 0.00 -14.04 -8.88
C ILE A 101 -0.62 -15.39 -9.25
N ALA A 102 -1.89 -15.62 -8.93
CA ALA A 102 -2.58 -16.86 -9.28
C ALA A 102 -2.62 -17.11 -10.79
N LYS A 103 -2.75 -16.05 -11.60
CA LYS A 103 -2.80 -16.10 -13.07
C LYS A 103 -1.43 -16.00 -13.74
N GLY A 104 -0.35 -15.79 -12.99
CA GLY A 104 0.98 -15.57 -13.56
C GLY A 104 1.12 -14.21 -14.27
N MET A 105 0.36 -13.22 -13.84
CA MET A 105 0.33 -11.87 -14.40
C MET A 105 1.26 -10.91 -13.64
N PRO A 106 1.68 -9.80 -14.25
CA PRO A 106 2.43 -8.74 -13.57
C PRO A 106 1.55 -7.99 -12.55
N ASN A 107 2.19 -7.12 -11.77
CA ASN A 107 1.58 -6.21 -10.82
C ASN A 107 1.14 -6.89 -9.50
N SER A 108 2.08 -7.66 -8.89
CA SER A 108 1.93 -8.17 -7.51
C SER A 108 3.14 -7.78 -6.68
N ILE A 109 2.88 -7.23 -5.49
CA ILE A 109 3.89 -6.82 -4.50
C ILE A 109 3.50 -7.32 -3.11
N SER A 110 4.48 -7.55 -2.24
CA SER A 110 4.25 -7.64 -0.80
C SER A 110 4.54 -6.29 -0.17
N VAL A 111 3.66 -5.77 0.67
CA VAL A 111 3.76 -4.42 1.20
C VAL A 111 3.44 -4.33 2.68
N ILE A 112 4.23 -3.53 3.41
CA ILE A 112 4.05 -3.20 4.82
C ILE A 112 4.30 -1.71 5.01
N SER A 113 3.40 -1.06 5.74
CA SER A 113 3.61 0.29 6.26
C SER A 113 3.57 0.24 7.78
N ALA A 114 4.37 1.10 8.41
CA ALA A 114 4.38 1.24 9.85
C ALA A 114 4.46 2.73 10.24
N ALA A 115 3.66 3.14 11.20
CA ALA A 115 3.73 4.46 11.80
C ALA A 115 4.08 4.34 13.28
N TYR A 116 5.13 5.03 13.71
CA TYR A 116 5.49 5.09 15.13
C TYR A 116 4.40 5.84 15.90
N VAL A 117 3.98 5.27 17.01
CA VAL A 117 2.97 5.86 17.91
C VAL A 117 3.66 6.27 19.21
N PRO A 118 3.97 7.57 19.40
CA PRO A 118 4.55 8.06 20.64
C PRO A 118 3.62 7.87 21.83
N ASP A 119 4.18 7.80 23.03
CA ASP A 119 3.40 7.76 24.26
C ASP A 119 2.44 8.96 24.35
N GLY A 120 1.17 8.67 24.65
CA GLY A 120 0.11 9.66 24.73
C GLY A 120 -0.62 9.95 23.41
N GLN A 121 -0.21 9.35 22.31
CA GLN A 121 -0.98 9.33 21.06
C GLN A 121 -1.81 8.03 20.94
N GLU A 122 -2.98 8.15 20.34
CA GLU A 122 -3.85 6.98 20.15
C GLU A 122 -3.41 6.16 18.96
N ASN A 123 -3.25 6.79 17.79
CA ASN A 123 -2.96 6.11 16.52
C ASN A 123 -1.98 6.92 15.66
N GLY A 124 -1.21 6.20 14.84
CA GLY A 124 -0.37 6.74 13.76
C GLY A 124 -1.00 6.63 12.38
N MET A 125 -2.01 5.75 12.26
CA MET A 125 -2.82 5.56 11.03
C MET A 125 -4.30 5.53 11.38
N VAL A 126 -5.14 6.00 10.46
CA VAL A 126 -6.60 6.01 10.64
C VAL A 126 -7.17 4.66 10.19
N ASN A 127 -8.00 4.06 11.02
CA ASN A 127 -8.82 2.93 10.62
C ASN A 127 -10.15 3.43 10.02
N ILE A 128 -10.40 3.09 8.76
CA ILE A 128 -11.64 3.43 8.05
C ILE A 128 -12.44 2.13 7.85
N PRO A 129 -13.66 2.02 8.41
CA PRO A 129 -14.40 0.75 8.45
C PRO A 129 -15.05 0.36 7.11
N SER A 130 -14.86 1.11 6.03
CA SER A 130 -15.39 0.80 4.71
C SER A 130 -14.54 -0.25 4.01
N PHE A 131 -15.18 -1.21 3.33
CA PHE A 131 -14.48 -2.20 2.50
C PHE A 131 -13.86 -1.57 1.25
N TYR A 132 -14.62 -0.70 0.56
CA TYR A 132 -14.17 0.06 -0.59
C TYR A 132 -14.15 1.56 -0.31
N SER A 133 -13.24 2.24 -1.01
CA SER A 133 -13.18 3.70 -1.06
C SER A 133 -12.98 4.20 -2.48
N GLU A 134 -13.59 5.33 -2.77
CA GLU A 134 -13.26 6.16 -3.93
C GLU A 134 -11.91 6.81 -3.67
N LYS A 135 -10.97 6.68 -4.61
CA LYS A 135 -9.58 7.10 -4.46
C LYS A 135 -9.13 7.91 -5.68
N LEU A 136 -8.33 8.94 -5.41
CA LEU A 136 -7.63 9.72 -6.42
C LEU A 136 -6.24 10.02 -5.93
N ALA A 137 -5.19 9.53 -6.62
CA ALA A 137 -3.80 9.78 -6.26
C ALA A 137 -3.07 10.53 -7.37
N PHE A 138 -2.19 11.47 -6.95
CA PHE A 138 -1.38 12.29 -7.84
C PHE A 138 -0.02 12.63 -7.23
N GLY A 139 0.92 12.99 -8.10
CA GLY A 139 2.31 13.19 -7.74
C GLY A 139 2.61 14.56 -7.10
N PRO A 140 3.86 14.73 -6.59
CA PRO A 140 4.29 15.91 -5.84
C PRO A 140 4.20 17.20 -6.65
N GLN A 141 4.37 17.17 -7.98
CA GLN A 141 4.28 18.37 -8.81
C GLN A 141 2.87 18.97 -8.80
N ILE A 142 1.84 18.14 -8.84
CA ILE A 142 0.44 18.56 -8.74
C ILE A 142 0.15 19.06 -7.32
N SER A 143 0.57 18.29 -6.29
CA SER A 143 0.39 18.66 -4.88
C SER A 143 1.01 20.02 -4.56
N GLU A 144 2.22 20.26 -5.07
CA GLU A 144 2.97 21.51 -4.85
C GLU A 144 2.28 22.70 -5.50
N ALA A 145 1.82 22.58 -6.76
CA ALA A 145 1.09 23.64 -7.47
C ALA A 145 -0.21 24.03 -6.76
N ILE A 146 -0.93 23.05 -6.19
CA ILE A 146 -2.13 23.30 -5.38
C ILE A 146 -1.75 23.96 -4.06
N ARG A 147 -0.74 23.47 -3.36
CA ARG A 147 -0.26 24.00 -2.08
C ARG A 147 0.19 25.46 -2.20
N LEU A 148 0.86 25.81 -3.29
CA LEU A 148 1.28 27.19 -3.59
C LEU A 148 0.13 28.08 -4.09
N ARG A 149 -1.08 27.54 -4.23
CA ARG A 149 -2.27 28.22 -4.78
C ARG A 149 -2.08 28.73 -6.21
N GLU A 150 -1.23 28.09 -6.98
CA GLU A 150 -1.05 28.38 -8.41
C GLU A 150 -2.21 27.78 -9.22
N LEU A 151 -2.79 26.68 -8.72
CA LEU A 151 -3.91 25.99 -9.32
C LEU A 151 -5.05 25.75 -8.31
N ALA A 152 -6.24 25.51 -8.85
CA ALA A 152 -7.40 25.17 -8.04
C ALA A 152 -7.20 23.83 -7.30
N PRO A 153 -7.79 23.67 -6.09
CA PRO A 153 -7.70 22.40 -5.36
C PRO A 153 -8.43 21.28 -6.12
N ILE A 154 -7.82 20.10 -6.08
CA ILE A 154 -8.44 18.85 -6.51
C ILE A 154 -9.23 18.28 -5.33
N THR A 155 -10.46 17.82 -5.58
CA THR A 155 -11.32 17.14 -4.60
C THR A 155 -12.18 16.08 -5.30
N LEU A 156 -12.58 15.05 -4.57
CA LEU A 156 -13.53 14.04 -5.06
C LEU A 156 -14.96 14.56 -5.26
N ASP A 157 -15.26 15.75 -4.77
CA ASP A 157 -16.58 16.40 -4.95
C ASP A 157 -16.74 17.06 -6.32
N ASN A 158 -15.62 17.35 -6.98
CA ASN A 158 -15.64 17.94 -8.31
C ASN A 158 -15.78 16.85 -9.40
N PRO A 159 -16.38 17.19 -10.56
CA PRO A 159 -16.30 16.36 -11.74
C PRO A 159 -14.84 16.02 -12.08
N PHE A 160 -14.57 14.77 -12.44
CA PHE A 160 -13.19 14.29 -12.68
C PHE A 160 -12.52 15.02 -13.87
N GLU A 161 -13.31 15.53 -14.82
CA GLU A 161 -12.84 16.37 -15.94
C GLU A 161 -12.07 17.61 -15.44
N LYS A 162 -12.50 18.21 -14.32
CA LYS A 162 -11.77 19.33 -13.70
C LYS A 162 -10.41 18.89 -13.14
N THR A 163 -10.33 17.69 -12.59
CA THR A 163 -9.06 17.11 -12.14
C THR A 163 -8.08 16.94 -13.29
N LEU A 164 -8.55 16.48 -14.46
CA LEU A 164 -7.71 16.35 -15.66
C LEU A 164 -7.15 17.70 -16.11
N ILE A 165 -7.97 18.76 -16.07
CA ILE A 165 -7.55 20.13 -16.42
C ILE A 165 -6.45 20.61 -15.47
N VAL A 166 -6.64 20.44 -14.14
CA VAL A 166 -5.67 20.88 -13.14
C VAL A 166 -4.37 20.07 -13.26
N ALA A 167 -4.46 18.75 -13.42
CA ALA A 167 -3.30 17.89 -13.60
C ALA A 167 -2.51 18.24 -14.86
N ALA A 168 -3.19 18.45 -15.98
CA ALA A 168 -2.56 18.86 -17.25
C ALA A 168 -1.81 20.18 -17.09
N ALA A 169 -2.42 21.17 -16.43
CA ALA A 169 -1.80 22.46 -16.15
C ALA A 169 -0.56 22.32 -15.24
N ALA A 170 -0.68 21.57 -14.13
CA ALA A 170 0.43 21.35 -13.19
C ALA A 170 1.62 20.65 -13.84
N LEU A 171 1.37 19.67 -14.71
CA LEU A 171 2.39 18.87 -15.37
C LEU A 171 2.90 19.49 -16.68
N ASN A 172 2.33 20.64 -17.10
CA ASN A 172 2.59 21.28 -18.40
C ASN A 172 2.38 20.30 -19.57
N LYS A 173 1.30 19.54 -19.52
CA LYS A 173 0.87 18.56 -20.53
C LYS A 173 -0.45 18.97 -21.16
N ARG A 174 -0.78 18.42 -22.33
CA ARG A 174 -2.15 18.40 -22.83
C ARG A 174 -2.93 17.30 -22.11
N ILE A 175 -4.24 17.39 -22.01
CA ILE A 175 -5.07 16.31 -21.44
C ILE A 175 -4.82 15.00 -22.20
N SER A 176 -4.66 15.05 -23.53
CA SER A 176 -4.35 13.90 -24.38
C SER A 176 -3.01 13.20 -24.06
N ASP A 177 -2.11 13.89 -23.38
CA ASP A 177 -0.78 13.37 -23.03
C ASP A 177 -0.74 12.86 -21.58
N LEU A 178 -1.83 13.04 -20.82
CA LEU A 178 -1.97 12.45 -19.48
C LEU A 178 -2.16 10.96 -19.56
N VAL A 179 -1.54 10.23 -18.64
CA VAL A 179 -1.70 8.78 -18.46
C VAL A 179 -2.41 8.51 -17.15
N ILE A 180 -3.61 7.98 -17.23
CA ILE A 180 -4.49 7.70 -16.09
C ILE A 180 -4.58 6.19 -15.87
N VAL A 181 -4.31 5.73 -14.66
CA VAL A 181 -4.49 4.32 -14.29
C VAL A 181 -5.82 4.15 -13.58
N VAL A 182 -6.56 3.11 -13.97
CA VAL A 182 -7.87 2.75 -13.39
C VAL A 182 -7.93 1.22 -13.23
N LEU A 183 -8.49 0.74 -12.11
CA LEU A 183 -8.85 -0.67 -11.93
C LEU A 183 -9.97 -1.05 -12.90
N ASP A 184 -9.76 -2.11 -13.70
CA ASP A 184 -10.75 -2.66 -14.61
C ASP A 184 -11.84 -3.42 -13.84
N ARG A 185 -12.78 -2.67 -13.33
CA ARG A 185 -13.96 -3.17 -12.60
C ARG A 185 -15.21 -2.41 -13.02
N PRO A 186 -16.38 -3.06 -13.08
CA PRO A 186 -17.64 -2.39 -13.46
C PRO A 186 -17.93 -1.12 -12.66
N ARG A 187 -17.58 -1.09 -11.36
CA ARG A 187 -17.76 0.08 -10.51
C ARG A 187 -16.92 1.30 -10.91
N ASN A 188 -15.89 1.10 -11.74
CA ASN A 188 -15.01 2.15 -12.25
C ASN A 188 -15.37 2.61 -13.67
N GLN A 189 -16.43 2.07 -14.27
CA GLN A 189 -16.81 2.40 -15.65
C GLN A 189 -16.97 3.91 -15.89
N LYS A 190 -17.52 4.63 -14.90
CA LYS A 190 -17.65 6.08 -14.94
C LYS A 190 -16.30 6.77 -15.24
N TYR A 191 -15.24 6.42 -14.53
CA TYR A 191 -13.91 7.01 -14.71
C TYR A 191 -13.29 6.60 -16.06
N ILE A 192 -13.47 5.34 -16.44
CA ILE A 192 -12.99 4.81 -17.73
C ILE A 192 -13.60 5.62 -18.89
N ASP A 193 -14.91 5.88 -18.83
CA ASP A 193 -15.62 6.63 -19.86
C ASP A 193 -15.19 8.10 -19.91
N ILE A 194 -15.04 8.75 -18.75
CA ILE A 194 -14.55 10.13 -18.67
C ILE A 194 -13.16 10.25 -19.28
N VAL A 195 -12.20 9.40 -18.87
CA VAL A 195 -10.81 9.43 -19.39
C VAL A 195 -10.79 9.30 -20.91
N ARG A 196 -11.60 8.37 -21.46
CA ARG A 196 -11.70 8.16 -22.91
C ARG A 196 -12.33 9.35 -23.64
N ASN A 197 -13.40 9.90 -23.07
CA ASN A 197 -14.12 11.03 -23.67
C ASN A 197 -13.27 12.31 -23.70
N GLU A 198 -12.47 12.55 -22.66
CA GLU A 198 -11.53 13.66 -22.58
C GLU A 198 -10.26 13.44 -23.42
N GLY A 199 -10.10 12.26 -24.00
CA GLY A 199 -8.99 11.90 -24.88
C GLY A 199 -7.67 11.65 -24.18
N ALA A 200 -7.64 11.45 -22.86
CA ALA A 200 -6.46 11.07 -22.10
C ALA A 200 -6.10 9.60 -22.31
N SER A 201 -4.83 9.24 -22.08
CA SER A 201 -4.38 7.86 -22.17
C SER A 201 -4.84 7.06 -20.95
N LEU A 202 -5.58 5.98 -21.19
CA LEU A 202 -6.08 5.08 -20.16
C LEU A 202 -5.21 3.83 -20.05
N ARG A 203 -4.77 3.51 -18.83
CA ARG A 203 -4.09 2.25 -18.50
C ARG A 203 -4.96 1.46 -17.53
N LEU A 204 -5.53 0.36 -17.99
CA LEU A 204 -6.34 -0.54 -17.15
C LEU A 204 -5.47 -1.58 -16.46
N ILE A 205 -5.75 -1.81 -15.17
CA ILE A 205 -5.12 -2.87 -14.38
C ILE A 205 -6.17 -3.81 -13.82
N ALA A 206 -5.85 -5.09 -13.79
CA ALA A 206 -6.79 -6.11 -13.31
C ALA A 206 -6.82 -6.22 -11.77
N ASP A 207 -5.69 -5.94 -11.09
CA ASP A 207 -5.49 -6.05 -9.64
C ASP A 207 -4.19 -5.34 -9.23
N GLY A 208 -3.92 -5.16 -7.94
CA GLY A 208 -2.69 -4.55 -7.43
C GLY A 208 -2.70 -3.03 -7.55
N ASP A 209 -3.60 -2.37 -6.83
CA ASP A 209 -3.80 -0.93 -6.98
C ASP A 209 -2.84 -0.07 -6.14
N ILE A 210 -2.13 -0.62 -5.16
CA ILE A 210 -1.12 0.13 -4.38
C ILE A 210 0.02 0.61 -5.30
N ALA A 211 0.63 -0.32 -6.06
CA ALA A 211 1.72 0.04 -6.97
C ALA A 211 1.27 1.08 -8.01
N ALA A 212 0.05 0.95 -8.50
CA ALA A 212 -0.54 1.88 -9.46
C ALA A 212 -0.84 3.26 -8.88
N ALA A 213 -1.31 3.33 -7.63
CA ALA A 213 -1.63 4.58 -6.95
C ALA A 213 -0.39 5.33 -6.44
N VAL A 214 0.72 4.62 -6.19
CA VAL A 214 2.03 5.22 -5.88
C VAL A 214 2.72 5.74 -7.15
N ALA A 215 2.50 5.09 -8.30
CA ALA A 215 3.16 5.38 -9.56
C ALA A 215 3.17 6.87 -9.98
N PRO A 216 2.09 7.67 -9.82
CA PRO A 216 2.09 9.09 -10.15
C PRO A 216 3.16 9.91 -9.43
N SER A 217 3.68 9.43 -8.31
CA SER A 217 4.72 10.09 -7.51
C SER A 217 6.14 9.61 -7.85
N LEU A 218 6.29 8.69 -8.78
CA LEU A 218 7.59 8.15 -9.22
C LEU A 218 7.99 8.78 -10.56
N PRO A 219 9.19 9.37 -10.68
CA PRO A 219 9.60 10.13 -11.87
C PRO A 219 9.52 9.36 -13.19
N ASP A 220 9.83 8.06 -13.15
CA ASP A 220 9.98 7.23 -14.35
C ASP A 220 8.80 6.27 -14.59
N SER A 221 7.69 6.42 -13.85
CA SER A 221 6.54 5.52 -13.95
C SER A 221 5.75 5.69 -15.26
N GLY A 222 5.78 6.89 -15.81
CA GLY A 222 4.95 7.28 -16.95
C GLY A 222 3.45 7.27 -16.62
N VAL A 223 3.08 7.47 -15.36
CA VAL A 223 1.71 7.59 -14.85
C VAL A 223 1.54 8.97 -14.23
N ASP A 224 0.45 9.65 -14.55
CA ASP A 224 0.16 10.99 -14.05
C ASP A 224 -0.89 10.99 -12.93
N LEU A 225 -1.91 10.14 -13.04
CA LEU A 225 -2.98 9.99 -12.04
C LEU A 225 -3.36 8.52 -11.87
N TYR A 226 -3.81 8.18 -10.67
CA TYR A 226 -4.60 6.99 -10.38
C TYR A 226 -5.98 7.42 -9.89
N VAL A 227 -7.05 6.82 -10.42
CA VAL A 227 -8.41 7.09 -9.95
C VAL A 227 -9.25 5.83 -9.97
N GLY A 228 -10.16 5.70 -9.02
CA GLY A 228 -11.15 4.64 -9.01
C GLY A 228 -11.61 4.22 -7.63
N ILE A 229 -12.49 3.24 -7.60
CA ILE A 229 -13.00 2.59 -6.40
C ILE A 229 -12.23 1.29 -6.23
N GLY A 230 -11.51 1.17 -5.12
CA GLY A 230 -10.68 0.02 -4.73
C GLY A 230 -10.77 -0.22 -3.24
N GLY A 231 -10.01 -1.18 -2.71
CA GLY A 231 -10.00 -1.49 -1.30
C GLY A 231 -9.51 -0.31 -0.44
N THR A 232 -10.16 -0.09 0.67
CA THR A 232 -9.77 0.97 1.62
C THR A 232 -8.39 0.71 2.24
N PRO A 233 -8.05 -0.51 2.64
CA PRO A 233 -6.71 -0.84 3.16
C PRO A 233 -5.58 -0.40 2.23
N GLU A 234 -5.70 -0.68 0.94
CA GLU A 234 -4.71 -0.33 -0.09
C GLU A 234 -4.54 1.19 -0.23
N GLY A 235 -5.62 1.96 0.01
CA GLY A 235 -5.57 3.43 0.02
C GLY A 235 -4.72 3.98 1.16
N ILE A 236 -4.79 3.40 2.35
CA ILE A 236 -4.02 3.84 3.52
C ILE A 236 -2.54 3.43 3.38
N LEU A 237 -2.26 2.23 2.86
CA LEU A 237 -0.92 1.82 2.48
C LEU A 237 -0.30 2.79 1.46
N THR A 238 -1.08 3.17 0.44
CA THR A 238 -0.69 4.18 -0.55
C THR A 238 -0.37 5.52 0.11
N ALA A 239 -1.21 5.99 1.06
CA ALA A 239 -0.98 7.25 1.77
C ALA A 239 0.38 7.29 2.47
N SER A 240 0.82 6.17 3.07
CA SER A 240 2.14 6.07 3.70
C SER A 240 3.29 6.29 2.72
N ALA A 241 3.18 5.74 1.51
CA ALA A 241 4.17 5.95 0.46
C ALA A 241 4.16 7.40 -0.05
N LEU A 242 2.96 7.95 -0.32
CA LEU A 242 2.81 9.29 -0.86
C LEU A 242 3.27 10.36 0.12
N LYS A 243 3.09 10.14 1.43
CA LYS A 243 3.63 11.01 2.48
C LYS A 243 5.16 11.13 2.41
N ALA A 244 5.85 10.05 2.06
CA ALA A 244 7.30 10.06 1.87
C ALA A 244 7.73 10.70 0.54
N LEU A 245 6.89 10.60 -0.49
CA LEU A 245 7.15 11.07 -1.84
C LEU A 245 6.68 12.51 -2.10
N GLY A 246 5.89 13.10 -1.18
CA GLY A 246 5.29 14.42 -1.35
C GLY A 246 4.10 14.46 -2.30
N GLY A 247 3.56 13.29 -2.67
CA GLY A 247 2.32 13.15 -3.43
C GLY A 247 1.08 13.25 -2.53
N GLU A 248 -0.09 13.07 -3.12
CA GLU A 248 -1.37 13.14 -2.41
C GLU A 248 -2.28 11.99 -2.81
N ILE A 249 -3.03 11.44 -1.85
CA ILE A 249 -4.20 10.62 -2.10
C ILE A 249 -5.40 11.23 -1.41
N LEU A 250 -6.47 11.36 -2.17
CA LEU A 250 -7.81 11.67 -1.66
C LEU A 250 -8.60 10.36 -1.58
N LEU A 251 -9.24 10.12 -0.43
CA LEU A 251 -9.97 8.89 -0.16
C LEU A 251 -11.31 9.21 0.49
N ARG A 252 -12.38 8.61 0.00
CA ARG A 252 -13.73 8.68 0.59
C ARG A 252 -14.33 7.29 0.66
N MET A 253 -15.01 6.96 1.76
CA MET A 253 -15.76 5.71 1.90
C MET A 253 -16.75 5.53 0.76
N TRP A 254 -16.82 4.32 0.22
CA TRP A 254 -17.72 4.00 -0.87
C TRP A 254 -18.48 2.70 -0.58
N PRO A 255 -19.68 2.77 0.02
CA PRO A 255 -20.53 1.61 0.22
C PRO A 255 -21.02 1.07 -1.13
N ARG A 256 -21.04 -0.26 -1.28
CA ARG A 256 -21.43 -0.95 -2.52
C ARG A 256 -22.90 -0.81 -2.84
N ASP A 257 -23.71 -0.76 -1.77
CA ASP A 257 -25.17 -0.73 -1.83
C ASP A 257 -25.76 -0.04 -0.59
N GLU A 258 -27.08 0.14 -0.57
CA GLU A 258 -27.76 0.77 0.57
C GLU A 258 -27.67 -0.06 1.88
N PRO A 259 -27.78 -1.40 1.89
CA PRO A 259 -27.54 -2.19 3.09
C PRO A 259 -26.17 -1.97 3.71
N GLU A 260 -25.08 -1.94 2.93
CA GLU A 260 -23.75 -1.63 3.43
C GLU A 260 -23.64 -0.20 3.94
N ARG A 261 -24.30 0.74 3.27
CA ARG A 261 -24.37 2.14 3.73
C ARG A 261 -25.07 2.26 5.10
N GLU A 262 -26.19 1.60 5.29
CA GLU A 262 -26.89 1.56 6.56
C GLU A 262 -26.05 0.91 7.67
N GLU A 263 -25.30 -0.16 7.35
CA GLU A 263 -24.40 -0.81 8.29
C GLU A 263 -23.25 0.10 8.71
N LEU A 264 -22.61 0.80 7.76
CA LEU A 264 -21.57 1.78 8.05
C LEU A 264 -22.08 2.91 8.95
N LEU A 265 -23.27 3.41 8.69
CA LEU A 265 -23.89 4.48 9.51
C LEU A 265 -24.21 4.09 10.96
N LYS A 266 -24.10 2.80 11.33
CA LYS A 266 -24.16 2.38 12.74
C LYS A 266 -22.84 2.65 13.48
N SER A 267 -21.72 2.75 12.76
CA SER A 267 -20.37 2.92 13.32
C SER A 267 -19.75 4.28 13.05
N VAL A 268 -20.17 4.96 11.99
CA VAL A 268 -19.67 6.28 11.59
C VAL A 268 -20.83 7.26 11.39
N SER A 269 -20.55 8.57 11.52
CA SER A 269 -21.53 9.60 11.20
C SER A 269 -21.70 9.77 9.67
N GLN A 270 -22.82 10.38 9.26
CA GLN A 270 -23.02 10.76 7.85
C GLN A 270 -21.89 11.68 7.35
N ALA A 271 -21.41 12.57 8.19
CA ALA A 271 -20.32 13.48 7.85
C ALA A 271 -19.00 12.71 7.63
N ASP A 272 -18.71 11.69 8.43
CA ASP A 272 -17.51 10.86 8.25
C ASP A 272 -17.61 9.98 7.00
N LEU A 273 -18.82 9.48 6.69
CA LEU A 273 -19.06 8.68 5.48
C LEU A 273 -18.79 9.50 4.20
N GLU A 274 -19.15 10.78 4.20
CA GLU A 274 -18.99 11.69 3.06
C GLU A 274 -17.63 12.41 3.05
N LYS A 275 -16.86 12.30 4.14
CA LYS A 275 -15.58 12.98 4.29
C LYS A 275 -14.59 12.50 3.24
N VAL A 276 -13.89 13.47 2.62
CA VAL A 276 -12.72 13.23 1.80
C VAL A 276 -11.48 13.34 2.70
N TYR A 277 -10.80 12.21 2.92
CA TYR A 277 -9.56 12.14 3.68
C TYR A 277 -8.37 12.45 2.78
N THR A 278 -7.41 13.18 3.31
CA THR A 278 -6.12 13.48 2.69
C THR A 278 -5.03 12.52 3.19
N THR A 279 -3.88 12.52 2.53
CA THR A 279 -2.70 11.73 2.95
C THR A 279 -2.33 11.97 4.42
N ASP A 280 -2.34 13.24 4.86
CA ASP A 280 -1.97 13.60 6.24
C ASP A 280 -3.03 13.19 7.27
N GLU A 281 -4.29 13.11 6.88
CA GLU A 281 -5.35 12.61 7.76
C GLU A 281 -5.37 11.09 7.84
N LEU A 282 -4.99 10.38 6.75
CA LEU A 282 -4.90 8.92 6.72
C LEU A 282 -3.71 8.40 7.52
N VAL A 283 -2.56 9.09 7.44
CA VAL A 283 -1.33 8.77 8.15
C VAL A 283 -0.91 9.98 8.96
N THR A 284 -1.25 9.97 10.24
CA THR A 284 -0.98 11.07 11.17
C THR A 284 0.49 11.08 11.61
N GLY A 285 1.02 12.26 11.95
CA GLY A 285 2.40 12.42 12.39
C GLY A 285 3.43 12.37 11.24
N GLU A 286 4.68 12.67 11.59
CA GLU A 286 5.80 12.75 10.63
C GLU A 286 6.49 11.41 10.38
N SER A 287 6.15 10.40 11.16
CA SER A 287 6.85 9.13 11.25
C SER A 287 6.04 8.04 10.56
N ALA A 288 6.35 7.78 9.30
CA ALA A 288 5.82 6.62 8.58
C ALA A 288 6.92 5.96 7.75
N ILE A 289 6.91 4.64 7.75
CA ILE A 289 7.74 3.78 6.90
C ILE A 289 6.80 3.09 5.92
N PHE A 290 7.14 3.11 4.64
CA PHE A 290 6.55 2.26 3.63
C PHE A 290 7.62 1.34 3.08
N CYS A 291 7.34 0.05 3.02
CA CYS A 291 8.23 -0.94 2.46
C CYS A 291 7.45 -1.89 1.54
N ALA A 292 7.96 -2.11 0.33
CA ALA A 292 7.38 -3.08 -0.58
C ALA A 292 8.47 -3.88 -1.29
N THR A 293 8.17 -5.13 -1.63
CA THR A 293 9.01 -6.01 -2.47
C THR A 293 8.20 -6.55 -3.62
N GLY A 294 8.74 -6.44 -4.85
CA GLY A 294 8.12 -6.98 -6.05
C GLY A 294 8.05 -8.50 -6.02
N ILE A 295 6.85 -9.07 -6.21
CA ILE A 295 6.66 -10.51 -6.43
C ILE A 295 6.68 -10.77 -7.94
N SER A 296 5.87 -10.03 -8.70
CA SER A 296 5.96 -9.94 -10.16
C SER A 296 6.29 -8.51 -10.59
N ASP A 297 6.67 -8.31 -11.85
CA ASP A 297 7.01 -6.98 -12.35
C ASP A 297 5.83 -6.01 -12.19
N SER A 298 6.09 -4.82 -11.68
CA SER A 298 5.09 -3.77 -11.46
C SER A 298 5.65 -2.39 -11.84
N PRO A 299 4.83 -1.34 -11.95
CA PRO A 299 5.32 0.03 -12.14
C PRO A 299 6.25 0.50 -11.02
N LEU A 300 6.11 -0.06 -9.82
CA LEU A 300 6.89 0.30 -8.65
C LEU A 300 8.24 -0.44 -8.61
N LEU A 301 8.23 -1.77 -8.88
CA LEU A 301 9.38 -2.64 -8.66
C LEU A 301 9.43 -3.80 -9.68
N PRO A 302 10.63 -4.25 -10.08
CA PRO A 302 10.78 -5.55 -10.73
C PRO A 302 10.44 -6.69 -9.78
N GLY A 303 9.90 -7.78 -10.32
CA GLY A 303 9.57 -8.99 -9.57
C GLY A 303 10.78 -9.85 -9.20
N VAL A 304 10.52 -10.91 -8.44
CA VAL A 304 11.50 -11.92 -8.05
C VAL A 304 12.03 -12.64 -9.29
N LYS A 305 13.34 -12.76 -9.39
CA LYS A 305 14.01 -13.54 -10.44
C LYS A 305 14.71 -14.74 -9.84
N LEU A 306 14.33 -15.94 -10.27
CA LEU A 306 14.94 -17.20 -9.84
C LEU A 306 15.89 -17.72 -10.93
N VAL A 307 17.16 -17.96 -10.57
CA VAL A 307 18.17 -18.53 -11.47
C VAL A 307 18.97 -19.57 -10.71
N GLY A 308 18.74 -20.85 -11.02
CA GLY A 308 19.35 -21.96 -10.28
C GLY A 308 18.98 -21.89 -8.78
N ASN A 309 20.00 -21.89 -7.94
CA ASN A 309 19.85 -21.77 -6.47
C ASN A 309 19.93 -20.32 -5.96
N THR A 310 19.68 -19.34 -6.83
CA THR A 310 19.77 -17.91 -6.51
C THR A 310 18.46 -17.23 -6.80
N ALA A 311 18.01 -16.38 -5.87
CA ALA A 311 16.90 -15.47 -6.08
C ALA A 311 17.39 -14.01 -6.05
N THR A 312 16.83 -13.17 -6.89
CA THR A 312 17.01 -11.70 -6.80
C THR A 312 15.68 -11.06 -6.46
N THR A 313 15.67 -10.24 -5.41
CA THR A 313 14.52 -9.40 -5.02
C THR A 313 14.81 -7.94 -5.28
N HIS A 314 13.75 -7.17 -5.49
CA HIS A 314 13.79 -5.71 -5.60
C HIS A 314 12.79 -5.15 -4.61
N SER A 315 13.28 -4.31 -3.70
CA SER A 315 12.48 -3.71 -2.65
C SER A 315 12.62 -2.19 -2.68
N ILE A 316 11.60 -1.50 -2.20
CA ILE A 316 11.63 -0.07 -1.95
C ILE A 316 11.36 0.16 -0.46
N LEU A 317 12.15 1.04 0.14
CA LEU A 317 11.99 1.49 1.51
C LEU A 317 11.89 3.01 1.51
N MET A 318 10.78 3.54 1.99
CA MET A 318 10.51 4.97 2.07
C MET A 318 10.30 5.39 3.53
N ARG A 319 10.82 6.55 3.89
CA ARG A 319 10.61 7.16 5.20
C ARG A 319 10.04 8.56 5.04
N ALA A 320 8.85 8.80 5.57
CA ALA A 320 8.18 10.09 5.49
C ALA A 320 8.98 11.20 6.19
N ARG A 321 9.47 10.95 7.41
CA ARG A 321 10.22 11.93 8.21
C ARG A 321 11.45 12.50 7.52
N SER A 322 12.18 11.70 6.77
CA SER A 322 13.40 12.11 6.08
C SER A 322 13.22 12.27 4.58
N GLN A 323 12.04 11.98 4.07
CA GLN A 323 11.73 11.92 2.62
C GLN A 323 12.80 11.14 1.84
N THR A 324 13.29 10.06 2.47
CA THR A 324 14.33 9.21 1.88
C THR A 324 13.68 8.00 1.24
N VAL A 325 14.02 7.78 -0.03
CA VAL A 325 13.63 6.60 -0.81
C VAL A 325 14.87 5.77 -1.09
N ARG A 326 14.82 4.48 -0.75
CA ARG A 326 15.89 3.51 -1.05
C ARG A 326 15.35 2.41 -1.94
N TYR A 327 16.04 2.19 -3.05
CA TYR A 327 15.84 1.03 -3.90
C TYR A 327 16.89 -0.01 -3.53
N ILE A 328 16.44 -1.20 -3.14
CA ILE A 328 17.28 -2.27 -2.63
C ILE A 328 17.18 -3.45 -3.59
N ARG A 329 18.30 -3.84 -4.18
CA ARG A 329 18.43 -5.07 -4.93
C ARG A 329 19.22 -6.07 -4.09
N ALA A 330 18.59 -7.16 -3.71
CA ALA A 330 19.24 -8.21 -2.93
C ALA A 330 19.37 -9.49 -3.77
N VAL A 331 20.49 -10.20 -3.56
CA VAL A 331 20.74 -11.49 -4.18
C VAL A 331 20.84 -12.53 -3.07
N HIS A 332 19.96 -13.52 -3.10
CA HIS A 332 19.83 -14.55 -2.07
C HIS A 332 20.32 -15.89 -2.59
N ASN A 333 21.21 -16.54 -1.85
CA ASN A 333 21.53 -17.95 -2.06
C ASN A 333 20.48 -18.78 -1.32
N LEU A 334 19.59 -19.43 -2.05
CA LEU A 334 18.49 -20.21 -1.48
C LEU A 334 18.94 -21.47 -0.75
N GLY A 335 20.17 -21.94 -0.99
CA GLY A 335 20.75 -23.08 -0.27
C GLY A 335 21.22 -22.72 1.15
N THR A 336 21.41 -21.43 1.44
CA THR A 336 21.90 -20.95 2.74
C THR A 336 20.97 -19.95 3.41
N LYS A 337 20.05 -19.32 2.63
CA LYS A 337 19.07 -18.38 3.19
C LYS A 337 18.02 -19.12 4.00
N THR A 338 17.90 -18.76 5.25
CA THR A 338 16.79 -19.20 6.09
C THR A 338 15.63 -18.23 5.96
N ILE A 339 14.45 -18.73 5.58
CA ILE A 339 13.18 -18.03 5.69
C ILE A 339 12.51 -18.55 6.95
N ASN A 340 12.40 -17.69 7.97
CA ASN A 340 11.70 -18.05 9.19
C ASN A 340 10.21 -18.09 8.90
N LEU A 341 9.58 -19.23 9.13
CA LEU A 341 8.16 -19.47 9.00
C LEU A 341 7.57 -19.70 10.40
N ARG A 342 6.48 -19.02 10.72
CA ARG A 342 5.83 -19.19 12.03
C ARG A 342 5.23 -20.60 12.17
N SER A 343 4.75 -21.20 11.08
CA SER A 343 4.20 -22.57 11.06
C SER A 343 5.21 -23.61 11.52
N ILE A 344 6.47 -23.52 11.10
CA ILE A 344 7.53 -24.48 11.47
C ILE A 344 7.86 -24.38 12.97
N LYS A 345 7.83 -23.17 13.55
CA LYS A 345 8.09 -23.00 14.99
C LYS A 345 7.03 -23.63 15.88
N ARG A 346 5.78 -23.73 15.41
CA ARG A 346 4.69 -24.38 16.17
C ARG A 346 4.84 -25.89 16.23
N GLU A 347 5.38 -26.52 15.18
CA GLU A 347 5.62 -27.98 15.14
C GLU A 347 6.79 -28.43 16.02
N THR A 348 7.76 -27.54 16.29
CA THR A 348 8.92 -27.87 17.16
C THR A 348 8.66 -27.67 18.66
N ASN A 349 7.53 -27.05 19.03
CA ASN A 349 7.14 -26.77 20.43
C ASN A 349 5.98 -27.65 20.94
N VAL A 350 5.65 -28.76 20.26
CA VAL A 350 4.65 -29.78 20.69
C VAL A 350 5.31 -31.01 21.28
#